data_4d7ed453b8f62972d9d25608cb4d8243
#
_entry.id   4d7ed453b8f62972d9d25608cb4d8243
#
_cell.length_a   1.000
_cell.length_b   1.000
_cell.length_c   1.000
_cell.angle_alpha   90.00
_cell.angle_beta   90.00
_cell.angle_gamma   90.00
#
_symmetry.space_group_name_H-M   'P 1'
#
loop_
_entity.id
_entity.type
_entity.pdbx_description
1 polymer ?
#
loop_
_entity_poly.entity_id
_entity_poly.type
_entity_poly.pdbx_seq_one_letter_code
_entity_poly.pdbx_strand_id
1 'polypeptide(L)'
;MLNKNFLIITPTFNEKDNIENFINEVIDHGLSVLVVDDNSPDGTSAIVKRMKKNNSNIHLITRKKKLGLGSAYREGFNWFIKSNYSHCIEMDTDFSHTFRDLKTILLEITNYDLVIGSRYIDGGGST
;
A
#
# COMPACT_ATOMS: atom_id res chain seq x y z
N MET A 1 -2.21 -8.80 -18.17
CA MET A 1 -1.56 -8.31 -17.03
C MET A 1 -2.51 -8.05 -15.94
N LEU A 2 -2.27 -8.68 -14.86
CA LEU A 2 -3.14 -8.62 -13.77
C LEU A 2 -3.06 -7.36 -13.01
N ASN A 3 -1.96 -6.71 -13.09
CA ASN A 3 -1.55 -5.76 -12.04
C ASN A 3 -1.82 -4.31 -12.33
N LYS A 4 -2.31 -3.99 -13.49
CA LYS A 4 -2.46 -2.63 -13.88
C LYS A 4 -3.35 -1.82 -13.02
N ASN A 5 -4.40 -2.41 -12.50
CA ASN A 5 -5.42 -1.71 -11.74
C ASN A 5 -5.41 -2.04 -10.26
N PHE A 6 -4.32 -2.57 -9.78
CA PHE A 6 -4.21 -2.96 -8.38
C PHE A 6 -3.43 -1.91 -7.60
N LEU A 7 -3.97 -1.53 -6.47
CA LEU A 7 -3.38 -0.53 -5.60
C LEU A 7 -3.07 -1.15 -4.25
N ILE A 8 -1.83 -0.97 -3.80
CA ILE A 8 -1.45 -1.36 -2.44
C ILE A 8 -1.60 -0.13 -1.57
N ILE A 9 -2.36 -0.24 -0.49
CA ILE A 9 -2.51 0.84 0.48
C ILE A 9 -1.70 0.49 1.70
N THR A 10 -0.76 1.34 2.06
CA THR A 10 0.07 1.10 3.23
C THR A 10 0.10 2.31 4.13
N PRO A 11 -0.27 2.15 5.40
CA PRO A 11 -0.15 3.22 6.37
C PRO A 11 1.28 3.26 6.89
N THR A 12 1.78 4.44 7.17
CA THR A 12 3.14 4.56 7.70
C THR A 12 3.19 5.49 8.89
N PHE A 13 4.03 5.13 9.83
CA PHE A 13 4.47 6.01 10.89
C PHE A 13 5.87 5.56 11.27
N ASN A 14 6.87 6.39 10.98
CA ASN A 14 8.28 6.08 11.24
C ASN A 14 8.75 4.81 10.54
N GLU A 15 8.53 4.77 9.23
CA GLU A 15 8.95 3.64 8.42
C GLU A 15 10.11 3.99 7.48
N LYS A 16 10.90 4.96 7.86
CA LYS A 16 12.00 5.44 7.03
C LYS A 16 12.91 4.31 6.54
N ASP A 17 13.18 3.34 7.41
CA ASP A 17 14.10 2.27 7.07
C ASP A 17 13.52 1.22 6.14
N ASN A 18 12.21 1.16 6.02
CA ASN A 18 11.55 0.12 5.24
C ASN A 18 10.81 0.63 4.02
N ILE A 19 10.45 1.91 4.01
CA ILE A 19 9.50 2.39 3.01
C ILE A 19 10.03 2.33 1.59
N GLU A 20 11.30 2.65 1.41
CA GLU A 20 11.85 2.65 0.06
C GLU A 20 11.89 1.26 -0.54
N ASN A 21 12.37 0.27 0.22
CA ASN A 21 12.39 -1.11 -0.25
C ASN A 21 10.99 -1.62 -0.52
N PHE A 22 10.06 -1.28 0.35
CA PHE A 22 8.69 -1.72 0.18
C PHE A 22 8.09 -1.17 -1.12
N ILE A 23 8.28 0.11 -1.37
CA ILE A 23 7.75 0.73 -2.58
C ILE A 23 8.39 0.11 -3.82
N ASN A 24 9.69 -0.10 -3.79
CA ASN A 24 10.37 -0.72 -4.92
C ASN A 24 9.83 -2.11 -5.20
N GLU A 25 9.56 -2.89 -4.16
CA GLU A 25 8.97 -4.21 -4.34
C GLU A 25 7.59 -4.14 -4.98
N VAL A 26 6.77 -3.21 -4.52
CA VAL A 26 5.44 -3.04 -5.08
C VAL A 26 5.53 -2.69 -6.57
N ILE A 27 6.37 -1.72 -6.89
CA ILE A 27 6.52 -1.26 -8.27
C ILE A 27 7.10 -2.37 -9.16
N ASP A 28 8.05 -3.13 -8.64
CA ASP A 28 8.66 -4.22 -9.39
C ASP A 28 7.65 -5.31 -9.74
N HIS A 29 6.60 -5.44 -8.95
CA HIS A 29 5.53 -6.39 -9.25
C HIS A 29 4.48 -5.80 -10.19
N GLY A 30 4.70 -4.60 -10.68
CA GLY A 30 3.77 -3.96 -11.61
C GLY A 30 2.55 -3.37 -10.93
N LEU A 31 2.65 -3.11 -9.65
CA LEU A 31 1.52 -2.59 -8.87
C LEU A 31 1.73 -1.12 -8.57
N SER A 32 0.68 -0.49 -8.10
CA SER A 32 0.75 0.90 -7.63
C SER A 32 0.62 0.93 -6.12
N VAL A 33 1.07 2.01 -5.52
CA VAL A 33 1.06 2.13 -4.07
C VAL A 33 0.51 3.49 -3.65
N LEU A 34 -0.29 3.46 -2.60
CA LEU A 34 -0.72 4.67 -1.90
C LEU A 34 -0.20 4.59 -0.47
N VAL A 35 0.67 5.52 -0.13
CA VAL A 35 1.20 5.62 1.22
C VAL A 35 0.36 6.65 1.97
N VAL A 36 -0.15 6.26 3.13
CA VAL A 36 -0.88 7.18 4.01
C VAL A 36 0.00 7.42 5.22
N ASP A 37 0.69 8.53 5.24
CA ASP A 37 1.68 8.82 6.27
C ASP A 37 1.10 9.69 7.37
N ASP A 38 1.24 9.24 8.61
CA ASP A 38 0.71 9.93 9.78
C ASP A 38 1.71 10.89 10.38
N ASN A 39 2.26 11.74 9.51
CA ASN A 39 3.18 12.79 9.92
C ASN A 39 4.41 12.21 10.63
N SER A 40 5.05 11.28 9.97
CA SER A 40 6.25 10.64 10.53
C SER A 40 7.37 11.64 10.75
N PRO A 41 7.88 11.75 11.96
CA PRO A 41 8.98 12.69 12.21
C PRO A 41 10.32 12.23 11.66
N ASP A 42 10.43 10.97 11.24
CA ASP A 42 11.71 10.43 10.78
C ASP A 42 12.02 10.71 9.31
N GLY A 43 11.11 11.38 8.59
CA GLY A 43 11.36 11.68 7.18
C GLY A 43 10.75 10.70 6.21
N THR A 44 9.88 9.81 6.67
CA THR A 44 9.23 8.83 5.80
C THR A 44 8.57 9.50 4.60
N SER A 45 7.76 10.54 4.83
CA SER A 45 7.03 11.14 3.71
C SER A 45 7.96 11.85 2.73
N ALA A 46 9.10 12.35 3.20
CA ALA A 46 10.06 12.98 2.29
C ALA A 46 10.63 11.96 1.30
N ILE A 47 10.88 10.74 1.78
CA ILE A 47 11.35 9.67 0.91
C ILE A 47 10.31 9.35 -0.14
N VAL A 48 9.05 9.23 0.26
CA VAL A 48 7.98 8.91 -0.68
C VAL A 48 7.79 10.03 -1.70
N LYS A 49 7.89 11.28 -1.26
CA LYS A 49 7.79 12.41 -2.18
C LYS A 49 8.88 12.39 -3.23
N ARG A 50 10.09 12.02 -2.82
CA ARG A 50 11.20 11.92 -3.75
C ARG A 50 10.95 10.83 -4.78
N MET A 51 10.50 9.66 -4.34
CA MET A 51 10.23 8.55 -5.24
C MET A 51 9.08 8.83 -6.18
N LYS A 52 8.07 9.52 -5.67
CA LYS A 52 6.87 9.85 -6.43
C LYS A 52 7.19 10.71 -7.65
N LYS A 53 8.21 11.53 -7.56
CA LYS A 53 8.59 12.39 -8.68
C LYS A 53 8.98 11.61 -9.92
N ASN A 54 9.48 10.40 -9.74
CA ASN A 54 9.96 9.58 -10.83
C ASN A 54 9.03 8.45 -11.22
N ASN A 55 7.88 8.33 -10.56
CA ASN A 55 6.98 7.23 -10.85
C ASN A 55 5.54 7.61 -10.54
N SER A 56 4.72 7.68 -11.57
CA SER A 56 3.33 8.10 -11.42
C SER A 56 2.45 7.07 -10.72
N ASN A 57 2.99 5.87 -10.45
CA ASN A 57 2.24 4.85 -9.73
C ASN A 57 2.45 4.91 -8.23
N ILE A 58 3.14 5.93 -7.76
CA ILE A 58 3.36 6.15 -6.33
C ILE A 58 2.53 7.35 -5.90
N HIS A 59 1.67 7.15 -4.91
CA HIS A 59 0.79 8.18 -4.39
C HIS A 59 1.01 8.36 -2.90
N LEU A 60 0.74 9.55 -2.40
CA LEU A 60 0.99 9.87 -1.00
C LEU A 60 -0.11 10.75 -0.44
N ILE A 61 -0.60 10.37 0.71
CA ILE A 61 -1.43 11.22 1.56
C ILE A 61 -0.63 11.47 2.83
N THR A 62 -0.42 12.73 3.19
CA THR A 62 0.24 13.08 4.44
C THR A 62 -0.81 13.65 5.37
N ARG A 63 -0.97 13.03 6.53
CA ARG A 63 -1.92 13.53 7.52
C ARG A 63 -1.19 14.39 8.53
N LYS A 64 -1.92 15.25 9.21
CA LYS A 64 -1.27 16.22 10.07
C LYS A 64 -0.82 15.65 11.39
N LYS A 65 -1.39 14.53 11.79
CA LYS A 65 -1.02 13.89 13.04
C LYS A 65 -1.36 12.42 12.99
N LYS A 66 -0.84 11.67 13.93
CA LYS A 66 -1.10 10.25 14.01
C LYS A 66 -2.52 10.01 14.47
N LEU A 67 -3.34 9.46 13.61
CA LEU A 67 -4.76 9.20 13.88
C LEU A 67 -5.10 7.73 13.99
N GLY A 68 -4.09 6.86 13.89
CA GLY A 68 -4.29 5.44 14.07
C GLY A 68 -4.41 4.67 12.78
N LEU A 69 -4.16 3.39 12.87
CA LEU A 69 -4.08 2.49 11.74
C LEU A 69 -5.41 2.36 11.01
N GLY A 70 -6.49 2.16 11.74
CA GLY A 70 -7.80 2.02 11.11
C GLY A 70 -8.22 3.28 10.37
N SER A 71 -7.90 4.44 10.93
CA SER A 71 -8.20 5.70 10.28
C SER A 71 -7.39 5.86 9.00
N ALA A 72 -6.14 5.42 9.02
CA ALA A 72 -5.29 5.51 7.84
C ALA A 72 -5.81 4.64 6.70
N TYR A 73 -6.21 3.42 7.01
CA TYR A 73 -6.78 2.55 5.99
C TYR A 73 -8.09 3.11 5.44
N ARG A 74 -8.90 3.68 6.30
CA ARG A 74 -10.17 4.26 5.88
C ARG A 74 -9.95 5.43 4.92
N GLU A 75 -8.97 6.25 5.21
CA GLU A 75 -8.64 7.35 4.32
C GLU A 75 -8.09 6.86 3.00
N GLY A 76 -7.24 5.85 3.04
CA GLY A 76 -6.71 5.23 1.83
C GLY A 76 -7.82 4.61 0.99
N PHE A 77 -8.76 3.94 1.63
CA PHE A 77 -9.87 3.33 0.92
C PHE A 77 -10.76 4.38 0.27
N ASN A 78 -11.01 5.48 0.96
CA ASN A 78 -11.79 6.57 0.38
C ASN A 78 -11.10 7.16 -0.85
N TRP A 79 -9.78 7.26 -0.79
CA TRP A 79 -9.01 7.72 -1.94
C TRP A 79 -9.12 6.73 -3.10
N PHE A 80 -9.05 5.44 -2.77
CA PHE A 80 -9.17 4.38 -3.76
C PHE A 80 -10.52 4.43 -4.47
N ILE A 81 -11.59 4.64 -3.74
CA ILE A 81 -12.94 4.68 -4.34
C ILE A 81 -13.04 5.78 -5.38
N LYS A 82 -12.34 6.88 -5.19
CA LYS A 82 -12.38 8.01 -6.12
C LYS A 82 -11.37 7.87 -7.24
N SER A 83 -10.55 6.84 -7.21
CA SER A 83 -9.50 6.63 -8.20
C SER A 83 -10.00 5.75 -9.33
N ASN A 84 -9.10 5.50 -10.28
CA ASN A 84 -9.39 4.58 -11.38
C ASN A 84 -8.91 3.16 -11.13
N TYR A 85 -8.36 2.89 -9.95
CA TYR A 85 -7.93 1.53 -9.63
C TYR A 85 -9.15 0.66 -9.37
N SER A 86 -9.05 -0.60 -9.76
CA SER A 86 -10.18 -1.52 -9.63
C SER A 86 -10.12 -2.37 -8.38
N HIS A 87 -8.94 -2.56 -7.83
CA HIS A 87 -8.73 -3.41 -6.66
C HIS A 87 -7.76 -2.75 -5.73
N CYS A 88 -7.93 -2.96 -4.42
CA CYS A 88 -6.94 -2.49 -3.47
C CYS A 88 -6.66 -3.57 -2.44
N ILE A 89 -5.44 -3.54 -1.93
CA ILE A 89 -4.97 -4.48 -0.93
C ILE A 89 -4.26 -3.67 0.15
N GLU A 90 -4.65 -3.86 1.39
CA GLU A 90 -4.00 -3.21 2.52
C GLU A 90 -2.81 -4.05 2.94
N MET A 91 -1.68 -3.41 3.14
CA MET A 91 -0.46 -4.14 3.45
C MET A 91 0.50 -3.26 4.25
N ASP A 92 1.15 -3.83 5.24
CA ASP A 92 2.16 -3.13 6.03
C ASP A 92 3.50 -3.10 5.32
N THR A 93 4.33 -2.12 5.66
CA THR A 93 5.60 -1.94 4.98
C THR A 93 6.63 -3.03 5.31
N ASP A 94 6.42 -3.80 6.35
CA ASP A 94 7.37 -4.83 6.75
C ASP A 94 7.01 -6.22 6.23
N PHE A 95 6.23 -6.30 5.18
CA PHE A 95 5.81 -7.57 4.61
C PHE A 95 6.70 -8.09 3.50
N SER A 96 7.98 -7.80 3.56
CA SER A 96 8.86 -8.18 2.46
C SER A 96 8.85 -9.68 2.18
N HIS A 97 8.72 -10.48 3.21
CA HIS A 97 8.77 -11.93 3.03
C HIS A 97 7.51 -12.49 2.36
N THR A 98 6.47 -11.69 2.24
CA THR A 98 5.20 -12.18 1.70
C THR A 98 4.94 -11.79 0.27
N PHE A 99 5.87 -11.10 -0.40
CA PHE A 99 5.61 -10.70 -1.78
C PHE A 99 5.46 -11.88 -2.72
N ARG A 100 6.06 -13.00 -2.40
CA ARG A 100 5.88 -14.22 -3.16
C ARG A 100 4.43 -14.68 -3.08
N ASP A 101 3.89 -14.62 -1.86
CA ASP A 101 2.51 -15.01 -1.62
C ASP A 101 1.56 -14.01 -2.25
N LEU A 102 1.95 -12.76 -2.29
CA LEU A 102 1.15 -11.72 -2.91
C LEU A 102 0.87 -12.04 -4.37
N LYS A 103 1.87 -12.51 -5.08
CA LYS A 103 1.69 -12.87 -6.48
C LYS A 103 0.63 -13.94 -6.65
N THR A 104 0.66 -14.95 -5.80
CA THR A 104 -0.33 -16.01 -5.82
C THR A 104 -1.72 -15.47 -5.51
N ILE A 105 -1.81 -14.60 -4.51
CA ILE A 105 -3.07 -14.01 -4.12
C ILE A 105 -3.64 -13.17 -5.25
N LEU A 106 -2.80 -12.41 -5.93
CA LEU A 106 -3.25 -11.58 -7.04
C LEU A 106 -3.85 -12.41 -8.17
N LEU A 107 -3.31 -13.59 -8.41
CA LEU A 107 -3.88 -14.47 -9.41
C LEU A 107 -5.28 -14.93 -9.03
N GLU A 108 -5.51 -15.13 -7.75
CA GLU A 108 -6.80 -15.58 -7.26
C GLU A 108 -7.84 -14.49 -7.24
N ILE A 109 -7.43 -13.28 -6.86
CA ILE A 109 -8.39 -12.22 -6.67
C ILE A 109 -8.85 -11.58 -7.98
N THR A 110 -8.34 -12.03 -9.09
CA THR A 110 -8.88 -11.56 -10.35
C THR A 110 -10.37 -11.89 -10.48
N ASN A 111 -10.86 -12.78 -9.65
CA ASN A 111 -12.25 -13.15 -9.64
C ASN A 111 -13.09 -12.33 -8.66
N TYR A 112 -12.48 -11.40 -7.95
CA TYR A 112 -13.17 -10.60 -6.94
C TYR A 112 -13.05 -9.14 -7.25
N ASP A 113 -14.03 -8.38 -6.83
CA ASP A 113 -14.01 -6.94 -7.06
C ASP A 113 -13.10 -6.21 -6.11
N LEU A 114 -12.92 -6.74 -4.91
CA LEU A 114 -12.17 -6.05 -3.87
C LEU A 114 -11.61 -7.04 -2.89
N VAL A 115 -10.34 -6.89 -2.58
CA VAL A 115 -9.71 -7.67 -1.53
C VAL A 115 -9.00 -6.70 -0.61
N ILE A 116 -9.21 -6.85 0.68
CA ILE A 116 -8.61 -5.98 1.64
C ILE A 116 -7.65 -6.76 2.49
N GLY A 117 -6.39 -6.39 2.32
CA GLY A 117 -5.59 -6.73 3.13
C GLY A 117 -4.59 -7.53 3.54
N SER A 118 -3.83 -7.01 4.45
CA SER A 118 -2.80 -7.82 5.02
C SER A 118 -3.35 -9.01 5.76
N ARG A 119 -4.54 -8.86 6.30
CA ARG A 119 -5.15 -9.98 6.98
C ARG A 119 -5.45 -11.13 6.03
N TYR A 120 -5.75 -10.80 4.80
CA TYR A 120 -5.98 -11.79 3.78
C TYR A 120 -4.68 -12.50 3.44
N ILE A 121 -3.62 -11.73 3.35
CA ILE A 121 -2.29 -12.24 3.07
C ILE A 121 -1.81 -13.14 4.19
N ASP A 122 -2.18 -12.83 5.40
CA ASP A 122 -1.77 -13.61 6.55
C ASP A 122 -2.57 -14.89 6.71
N GLY A 123 -3.22 -15.30 5.70
CA GLY A 123 -3.92 -16.55 5.80
C GLY A 123 -5.24 -16.39 6.44
N GLY A 124 -5.78 -15.30 6.29
CA GLY A 124 -7.00 -15.21 6.78
C GLY A 124 -7.17 -14.65 8.04
N GLY A 125 -6.34 -14.16 8.33
CA GLY A 125 -6.74 -13.63 9.25
C GLY A 125 -7.16 -13.43 10.32
N SER A 126 -6.60 -13.44 10.58
CA SER A 126 -6.75 -13.23 11.65
C SER A 126 -7.41 -12.30 12.06
N THR A 127 -7.79 -12.07 12.08
CA THR A 127 -8.54 -11.28 12.68
C THR A 127 -8.30 -10.60 13.42
#